data_a57dc0caf9d3e2afda0ff151dc5efc90
#
_entry.id   a57dc0caf9d3e2afda0ff151dc5efc90
#
_cell.length_a   1.000
_cell.length_b   1.000
_cell.length_c   1.000
_cell.angle_alpha   90.00
_cell.angle_beta   90.00
_cell.angle_gamma   90.00
#
_symmetry.space_group_name_H-M   'P 1'
#
loop_
_entity.id
_entity.type
_entity.pdbx_description
1 polymer ?
#
loop_
_entity_poly.entity_id
_entity_poly.type
_entity_poly.pdbx_seq_one_letter_code
_entity_poly.pdbx_strand_id
1 'polypeptide(L)'
;MHEILPGIFTWAWFSEPHGYNFNGYLVHHPDGNLCIDPVEPPADVLDRLVKEGVARIVITNRNHVRRANLVRERTGAPVAIHPADAPYVRQQGAVIDAELHAGQRVGPFAVVGVPGKSPGEVAFHCPRHRVLIVGDAVIGNPPGKLSLLREKVLDDPARLRASVSALAELEVDVLLPGDGEPILRDAGNRLRELVATFPP
;
A
#
# COMPACT_ATOMS: atom_id res chain seq x y z
N MET A 1 -3.83 -4.69 -16.22
CA MET A 1 -2.68 -4.07 -15.52
C MET A 1 -1.94 -3.16 -16.49
N HIS A 2 -1.60 -1.94 -16.08
CA HIS A 2 -0.85 -0.96 -16.87
C HIS A 2 0.33 -0.40 -16.09
N GLU A 3 1.36 0.05 -16.80
CA GLU A 3 2.51 0.69 -16.19
C GLU A 3 2.14 2.12 -15.78
N ILE A 4 2.33 2.46 -14.51
CA ILE A 4 2.02 3.79 -13.95
C ILE A 4 3.29 4.64 -13.78
N LEU A 5 4.43 3.98 -13.55
CA LEU A 5 5.78 4.52 -13.50
C LEU A 5 6.74 3.46 -14.06
N PRO A 6 7.94 3.82 -14.53
CA PRO A 6 8.91 2.86 -15.01
C PRO A 6 9.14 1.71 -14.01
N GLY A 7 8.76 0.49 -14.41
CA GLY A 7 8.86 -0.71 -13.58
C GLY A 7 7.83 -0.85 -12.46
N ILE A 8 6.85 0.06 -12.36
CA ILE A 8 5.73 -0.06 -11.41
C ILE A 8 4.42 -0.14 -12.20
N PHE A 9 3.69 -1.21 -11.99
CA PHE A 9 2.42 -1.50 -12.64
C PHE A 9 1.30 -1.50 -11.61
N THR A 10 0.09 -1.12 -12.04
CA THR A 10 -1.09 -1.15 -11.19
C THR A 10 -2.29 -1.77 -11.91
N TRP A 11 -3.18 -2.34 -11.12
CA TRP A 11 -4.54 -2.68 -11.51
C TRP A 11 -5.47 -2.28 -10.37
N ALA A 12 -6.73 -2.06 -10.72
CA ALA A 12 -7.72 -1.59 -9.77
C ALA A 12 -8.95 -2.48 -9.76
N TRP A 13 -9.63 -2.50 -8.63
CA TRP A 13 -10.95 -3.04 -8.44
C TRP A 13 -11.87 -1.93 -7.89
N PHE A 14 -12.97 -1.63 -8.60
CA PHE A 14 -13.88 -0.58 -8.16
C PHE A 14 -14.74 -1.08 -7.00
N SER A 15 -14.72 -0.34 -5.91
CA SER A 15 -15.54 -0.63 -4.72
C SER A 15 -16.84 0.16 -4.76
N GLU A 16 -17.93 -0.47 -5.18
CA GLU A 16 -19.27 0.16 -5.22
C GLU A 16 -19.65 0.84 -3.89
N PRO A 17 -19.45 0.18 -2.71
CA PRO A 17 -19.82 0.79 -1.43
C PRO A 17 -19.01 2.04 -1.07
N HIS A 18 -17.78 2.18 -1.61
CA HIS A 18 -16.88 3.29 -1.30
C HIS A 18 -16.88 4.37 -2.40
N GLY A 19 -17.27 4.00 -3.63
CA GLY A 19 -17.32 4.90 -4.78
C GLY A 19 -15.96 5.27 -5.36
N TYR A 20 -14.91 4.45 -5.08
CA TYR A 20 -13.57 4.63 -5.63
C TYR A 20 -12.84 3.29 -5.81
N ASN A 21 -11.72 3.34 -6.52
CA ASN A 21 -10.90 2.17 -6.80
C ASN A 21 -10.06 1.75 -5.57
N PHE A 22 -9.93 0.44 -5.38
CA PHE A 22 -8.87 -0.18 -4.60
C PHE A 22 -7.75 -0.61 -5.55
N ASN A 23 -6.50 -0.40 -5.18
CA ASN A 23 -5.35 -0.59 -6.04
C ASN A 23 -4.43 -1.70 -5.54
N GLY A 24 -3.94 -2.51 -6.49
CA GLY A 24 -2.83 -3.43 -6.30
C GLY A 24 -1.64 -3.01 -7.18
N TYR A 25 -0.43 -3.34 -6.76
CA TYR A 25 0.78 -2.95 -7.46
C TYR A 25 1.70 -4.14 -7.72
N LEU A 26 2.32 -4.17 -8.90
CA LEU A 26 3.47 -5.02 -9.21
C LEU A 26 4.68 -4.12 -9.44
N VAL A 27 5.77 -4.38 -8.72
CA VAL A 27 7.02 -3.63 -8.84
C VAL A 27 8.09 -4.56 -9.38
N HIS A 28 8.66 -4.25 -10.53
CA HIS A 28 9.78 -4.97 -11.07
C HIS A 28 11.07 -4.62 -10.33
N HIS A 29 11.81 -5.63 -9.92
CA HIS A 29 13.10 -5.45 -9.27
C HIS A 29 14.07 -6.59 -9.63
N PRO A 30 15.38 -6.32 -9.82
CA PRO A 30 16.37 -7.35 -10.17
C PRO A 30 16.43 -8.51 -9.19
N ASP A 31 16.22 -8.27 -7.89
CA ASP A 31 16.22 -9.28 -6.84
C ASP A 31 14.87 -10.02 -6.70
N GLY A 32 13.96 -9.79 -7.63
CA GLY A 32 12.62 -10.39 -7.67
C GLY A 32 11.49 -9.39 -7.50
N ASN A 33 10.41 -9.60 -8.25
CA ASN A 33 9.26 -8.71 -8.31
C ASN A 33 8.44 -8.73 -7.02
N LEU A 34 7.90 -7.56 -6.65
CA LEU A 34 7.03 -7.41 -5.48
C LEU A 34 5.59 -7.21 -5.91
N CYS A 35 4.67 -7.94 -5.30
CA CYS A 35 3.23 -7.69 -5.41
C CYS A 35 2.76 -7.02 -4.10
N ILE A 36 2.18 -5.83 -4.20
CA ILE A 36 1.75 -5.03 -3.04
C ILE A 36 0.24 -4.92 -3.03
N ASP A 37 -0.40 -5.28 -1.91
CA ASP A 37 -1.84 -5.16 -1.64
C ASP A 37 -2.73 -5.68 -2.78
N PRO A 38 -2.58 -6.94 -3.25
CA PRO A 38 -3.28 -7.43 -4.43
C PRO A 38 -4.80 -7.40 -4.27
N VAL A 39 -5.47 -6.53 -5.04
CA VAL A 39 -6.93 -6.51 -5.19
C VAL A 39 -7.38 -7.61 -6.15
N GLU A 40 -8.71 -7.79 -6.32
CA GLU A 40 -9.27 -8.75 -7.29
C GLU A 40 -8.60 -8.57 -8.67
N PRO A 41 -7.77 -9.53 -9.11
CA PRO A 41 -7.12 -9.42 -10.40
C PRO A 41 -8.04 -9.95 -11.50
N PRO A 42 -8.25 -9.22 -12.62
CA PRO A 42 -8.72 -9.82 -13.85
C PRO A 42 -7.84 -11.01 -14.28
N ALA A 43 -8.39 -11.94 -15.06
CA ALA A 43 -7.67 -13.16 -15.43
C ALA A 43 -6.32 -12.88 -16.11
N ASP A 44 -6.28 -11.91 -17.04
CA ASP A 44 -5.07 -11.48 -17.72
C ASP A 44 -4.02 -10.89 -16.78
N VAL A 45 -4.45 -10.22 -15.70
CA VAL A 45 -3.55 -9.70 -14.66
C VAL A 45 -2.95 -10.84 -13.86
N LEU A 46 -3.76 -11.81 -13.45
CA LEU A 46 -3.29 -12.97 -12.70
C LEU A 46 -2.30 -13.81 -13.52
N ASP A 47 -2.61 -14.06 -14.80
CA ASP A 47 -1.71 -14.78 -15.72
C ASP A 47 -0.39 -14.02 -15.92
N ARG A 48 -0.44 -12.69 -15.95
CA ARG A 48 0.75 -11.85 -16.05
C ARG A 48 1.59 -11.92 -14.77
N LEU A 49 0.99 -11.88 -13.57
CA LEU A 49 1.70 -12.06 -12.30
C LEU A 49 2.43 -13.41 -12.24
N VAL A 50 1.78 -14.48 -12.74
CA VAL A 50 2.41 -15.81 -12.83
C VAL A 50 3.56 -15.82 -13.82
N LYS A 51 3.36 -15.25 -15.02
CA LYS A 51 4.36 -15.25 -16.11
C LYS A 51 5.60 -14.43 -15.77
N GLU A 52 5.43 -13.25 -15.18
CA GLU A 52 6.53 -12.36 -14.82
C GLU A 52 7.22 -12.78 -13.51
N GLY A 53 6.55 -13.63 -12.74
CA GLY A 53 7.02 -14.10 -11.44
C GLY A 53 6.86 -13.04 -10.35
N VAL A 54 6.41 -13.47 -9.19
CA VAL A 54 6.36 -12.68 -7.95
C VAL A 54 7.29 -13.33 -6.94
N ALA A 55 8.26 -12.60 -6.43
CA ALA A 55 9.19 -13.11 -5.42
C ALA A 55 8.63 -12.92 -3.99
N ARG A 56 7.81 -11.91 -3.78
CA ARG A 56 7.19 -11.63 -2.49
C ARG A 56 5.89 -10.85 -2.64
N ILE A 57 4.90 -11.19 -1.83
CA ILE A 57 3.67 -10.43 -1.64
C ILE A 57 3.83 -9.66 -0.33
N VAL A 58 3.66 -8.34 -0.34
CA VAL A 58 3.77 -7.48 0.84
C VAL A 58 2.47 -6.73 1.08
N ILE A 59 2.02 -6.71 2.32
CA ILE A 59 0.73 -6.18 2.72
C ILE A 59 0.94 -4.98 3.63
N THR A 60 0.34 -3.84 3.28
CA THR A 60 0.50 -2.59 4.02
C THR A 60 -0.21 -2.58 5.35
N ASN A 61 -1.42 -3.16 5.44
CA ASN A 61 -2.20 -3.24 6.67
C ASN A 61 -3.16 -4.44 6.65
N ARG A 62 -3.78 -4.73 7.78
CA ARG A 62 -4.66 -5.90 7.97
C ARG A 62 -5.91 -5.93 7.06
N ASN A 63 -6.33 -4.80 6.50
CA ASN A 63 -7.47 -4.72 5.60
C ASN A 63 -7.08 -4.98 4.13
N HIS A 64 -5.78 -4.95 3.81
CA HIS A 64 -5.25 -5.07 2.47
C HIS A 64 -4.78 -6.48 2.08
N VAL A 65 -5.05 -7.50 2.89
CA VAL A 65 -4.79 -8.90 2.52
C VAL A 65 -5.54 -9.30 1.24
N ARG A 66 -6.79 -8.85 1.12
CA ARG A 66 -7.61 -8.94 -0.11
C ARG A 66 -7.44 -10.27 -0.86
N ARG A 67 -6.71 -10.30 -1.98
CA ARG A 67 -6.44 -11.50 -2.79
C ARG A 67 -5.04 -12.09 -2.65
N ALA A 68 -4.35 -11.78 -1.56
CA ALA A 68 -3.00 -12.28 -1.32
C ALA A 68 -2.91 -13.82 -1.34
N ASN A 69 -3.89 -14.52 -0.75
CA ASN A 69 -3.93 -15.98 -0.80
C ASN A 69 -4.01 -16.52 -2.24
N LEU A 70 -4.86 -15.93 -3.09
CA LEU A 70 -4.99 -16.32 -4.50
C LEU A 70 -3.66 -16.10 -5.25
N VAL A 71 -3.05 -14.93 -5.09
CA VAL A 71 -1.76 -14.64 -5.74
C VAL A 71 -0.67 -15.59 -5.22
N ARG A 72 -0.65 -15.85 -3.90
CA ARG A 72 0.26 -16.82 -3.28
C ARG A 72 0.11 -18.23 -3.88
N GLU A 73 -1.12 -18.72 -3.99
CA GLU A 73 -1.40 -20.06 -4.56
C GLU A 73 -0.94 -20.17 -6.02
N ARG A 74 -1.11 -19.11 -6.80
CA ARG A 74 -0.80 -19.10 -8.23
C ARG A 74 0.68 -18.85 -8.54
N THR A 75 1.40 -18.14 -7.67
CA THR A 75 2.80 -17.74 -7.90
C THR A 75 3.80 -18.47 -7.02
N GLY A 76 3.36 -19.07 -5.90
CA GLY A 76 4.24 -19.63 -4.87
C GLY A 76 4.92 -18.57 -3.99
N ALA A 77 4.64 -17.28 -4.20
CA ALA A 77 5.31 -16.20 -3.48
C ALA A 77 4.90 -16.13 -2.01
N PRO A 78 5.83 -15.97 -1.06
CA PRO A 78 5.50 -15.80 0.35
C PRO A 78 4.81 -14.46 0.61
N VAL A 79 3.84 -14.45 1.54
CA VAL A 79 3.12 -13.26 2.00
C VAL A 79 3.74 -12.73 3.27
N ALA A 80 4.06 -11.44 3.29
CA ALA A 80 4.61 -10.74 4.43
C ALA A 80 3.69 -9.58 4.88
N ILE A 81 3.47 -9.47 6.18
CA ILE A 81 2.73 -8.38 6.83
C ILE A 81 3.41 -8.02 8.15
N HIS A 82 3.16 -6.83 8.67
CA HIS A 82 3.67 -6.43 9.99
C HIS A 82 3.09 -7.34 11.10
N PRO A 83 3.92 -7.81 12.06
CA PRO A 83 3.49 -8.77 13.08
C PRO A 83 2.32 -8.28 13.95
N ALA A 84 2.16 -6.98 14.16
CA ALA A 84 1.03 -6.44 14.91
C ALA A 84 -0.33 -6.65 14.21
N ASP A 85 -0.34 -6.77 12.89
CA ASP A 85 -1.55 -7.02 12.08
C ASP A 85 -1.76 -8.51 11.77
N ALA A 86 -0.70 -9.33 11.85
CA ALA A 86 -0.74 -10.74 11.46
C ALA A 86 -1.78 -11.60 12.23
N PRO A 87 -1.98 -11.44 13.56
CA PRO A 87 -2.99 -12.23 14.28
C PRO A 87 -4.41 -12.00 13.74
N TYR A 88 -4.75 -10.74 13.45
CA TYR A 88 -6.08 -10.37 12.94
C TYR A 88 -6.36 -11.05 11.59
N VAL A 89 -5.42 -10.99 10.67
CA VAL A 89 -5.62 -11.53 9.30
C VAL A 89 -5.58 -13.06 9.27
N ARG A 90 -4.78 -13.70 10.15
CA ARG A 90 -4.77 -15.17 10.29
C ARG A 90 -6.12 -15.71 10.78
N GLN A 91 -6.81 -15.00 11.68
CA GLN A 91 -8.15 -15.35 12.11
C GLN A 91 -9.19 -15.31 10.97
N GLN A 92 -8.90 -14.55 9.90
CA GLN A 92 -9.73 -14.47 8.70
C GLN A 92 -9.26 -15.41 7.58
N GLY A 93 -8.35 -16.34 7.87
CA GLY A 93 -7.88 -17.34 6.92
C GLY A 93 -6.74 -16.87 6.00
N ALA A 94 -6.11 -15.72 6.29
CA ALA A 94 -4.92 -15.32 5.54
C ALA A 94 -3.71 -16.18 5.90
N VAL A 95 -2.99 -16.63 4.88
CA VAL A 95 -1.70 -17.31 5.05
C VAL A 95 -0.59 -16.27 5.07
N ILE A 96 0.13 -16.20 6.19
CA ILE A 96 1.24 -15.27 6.39
C ILE A 96 2.50 -16.09 6.63
N ASP A 97 3.47 -15.95 5.71
CA ASP A 97 4.70 -16.72 5.69
C ASP A 97 5.89 -15.98 6.35
N ALA A 98 5.85 -14.63 6.36
CA ALA A 98 6.95 -13.82 6.85
C ALA A 98 6.47 -12.54 7.56
N GLU A 99 7.35 -11.95 8.34
CA GLU A 99 7.13 -10.67 9.00
C GLU A 99 7.73 -9.52 8.21
N LEU A 100 7.07 -8.35 8.28
CA LEU A 100 7.47 -7.10 7.66
C LEU A 100 7.63 -6.04 8.75
N HIS A 101 8.83 -5.50 8.94
CA HIS A 101 9.10 -4.53 9.99
C HIS A 101 9.50 -3.16 9.43
N ALA A 102 9.09 -2.09 10.11
CA ALA A 102 9.61 -0.76 9.83
C ALA A 102 11.15 -0.72 9.95
N GLY A 103 11.80 0.04 9.06
CA GLY A 103 13.25 0.11 8.96
C GLY A 103 13.89 -0.96 8.05
N GLN A 104 13.16 -2.01 7.67
CA GLN A 104 13.65 -2.97 6.68
C GLN A 104 13.67 -2.38 5.27
N ARG A 105 14.37 -3.07 4.37
CA ARG A 105 14.29 -2.83 2.92
C ARG A 105 13.60 -4.01 2.23
N VAL A 106 12.71 -3.67 1.30
CA VAL A 106 12.02 -4.65 0.45
C VAL A 106 12.11 -4.16 -1.00
N GLY A 107 12.90 -4.84 -1.82
CA GLY A 107 13.26 -4.35 -3.15
C GLY A 107 13.84 -2.93 -3.09
N PRO A 108 13.32 -1.97 -3.86
CA PRO A 108 13.82 -0.60 -3.89
C PRO A 108 13.36 0.26 -2.70
N PHE A 109 12.45 -0.26 -1.85
CA PHE A 109 11.78 0.52 -0.82
C PHE A 109 12.39 0.35 0.57
N ALA A 110 12.40 1.44 1.33
CA ALA A 110 12.46 1.40 2.78
C ALA A 110 11.03 1.23 3.32
N VAL A 111 10.85 0.33 4.30
CA VAL A 111 9.57 0.14 5.00
C VAL A 111 9.44 1.18 6.10
N VAL A 112 8.42 2.00 6.04
CA VAL A 112 8.12 3.08 7.00
C VAL A 112 6.90 2.67 7.81
N GLY A 113 6.99 2.67 9.14
CA GLY A 113 5.83 2.45 10.00
C GLY A 113 4.89 3.64 9.99
N VAL A 114 3.60 3.42 9.75
CA VAL A 114 2.57 4.47 9.69
C VAL A 114 1.33 4.06 10.51
N PRO A 115 1.51 3.67 11.78
CA PRO A 115 0.41 3.18 12.59
C PRO A 115 -0.67 4.23 12.82
N GLY A 116 -1.92 3.75 12.99
CA GLY A 116 -3.08 4.58 13.29
C GLY A 116 -4.35 4.06 12.67
N LYS A 117 -4.33 3.63 11.40
CA LYS A 117 -5.44 2.88 10.80
C LYS A 117 -5.48 1.46 11.36
N SER A 118 -4.31 0.84 11.46
CA SER A 118 -4.04 -0.37 12.22
C SER A 118 -2.71 -0.24 12.95
N PRO A 119 -2.43 -1.07 13.96
CA PRO A 119 -1.18 -0.98 14.72
C PRO A 119 0.04 -1.37 13.89
N GLY A 120 -0.14 -2.21 12.86
CA GLY A 120 0.92 -2.72 12.00
C GLY A 120 0.97 -2.08 10.62
N GLU A 121 0.29 -0.95 10.39
CA GLU A 121 0.33 -0.34 9.07
C GLU A 121 1.72 0.18 8.71
N VAL A 122 2.11 -0.10 7.44
CA VAL A 122 3.39 0.34 6.86
C VAL A 122 3.18 1.00 5.50
N ALA A 123 4.13 1.86 5.14
CA ALA A 123 4.28 2.43 3.81
C ALA A 123 5.63 2.01 3.20
N PHE A 124 5.76 2.11 1.89
CA PHE A 124 6.96 1.77 1.12
C PHE A 124 7.51 3.03 0.45
N HIS A 125 8.63 3.53 0.94
CA HIS A 125 9.29 4.72 0.43
C HIS A 125 10.52 4.36 -0.41
N CYS A 126 10.56 4.83 -1.66
CA CYS A 126 11.73 4.75 -2.54
C CYS A 126 12.36 6.15 -2.68
N PRO A 127 13.39 6.51 -1.87
CA PRO A 127 13.99 7.85 -1.90
C PRO A 127 14.57 8.19 -3.26
N ARG A 128 15.24 7.22 -3.92
CA ARG A 128 15.88 7.41 -5.22
C ARG A 128 14.93 7.90 -6.31
N HIS A 129 13.69 7.40 -6.29
CA HIS A 129 12.65 7.73 -7.28
C HIS A 129 11.58 8.65 -6.71
N ARG A 130 11.68 9.04 -5.42
CA ARG A 130 10.74 9.90 -4.70
C ARG A 130 9.30 9.38 -4.78
N VAL A 131 9.17 8.04 -4.72
CA VAL A 131 7.89 7.32 -4.76
C VAL A 131 7.54 6.84 -3.36
N LEU A 132 6.30 7.06 -2.97
CA LEU A 132 5.70 6.55 -1.74
C LEU A 132 4.47 5.71 -2.07
N ILE A 133 4.46 4.44 -1.66
CA ILE A 133 3.28 3.58 -1.72
C ILE A 133 2.71 3.49 -0.31
N VAL A 134 1.45 3.81 -0.15
CA VAL A 134 0.75 3.77 1.15
C VAL A 134 -0.45 2.86 1.10
N GLY A 135 -0.81 2.28 2.24
CA GLY A 135 -2.08 1.60 2.42
C GLY A 135 -3.22 2.59 2.65
N ASP A 136 -3.76 2.56 3.85
CA ASP A 136 -4.87 3.41 4.31
C ASP A 136 -4.40 4.65 5.10
N ALA A 137 -3.08 4.87 5.22
CA ALA A 137 -2.54 6.05 5.91
C ALA A 137 -3.09 7.34 5.31
N VAL A 138 -3.22 7.38 3.97
CA VAL A 138 -3.98 8.38 3.24
C VAL A 138 -4.64 7.73 2.02
N ILE A 139 -5.77 8.28 1.57
CA ILE A 139 -6.46 7.85 0.35
C ILE A 139 -6.48 8.96 -0.69
N GLY A 140 -6.48 8.58 -1.97
CA GLY A 140 -6.56 9.49 -3.12
C GLY A 140 -7.99 9.85 -3.48
N ASN A 141 -8.77 10.40 -2.54
CA ASN A 141 -10.16 10.77 -2.75
C ASN A 141 -10.51 12.05 -2.00
N PRO A 142 -11.12 13.07 -2.66
CA PRO A 142 -11.48 13.10 -4.08
C PRO A 142 -10.25 13.16 -5.02
N PRO A 143 -10.42 12.85 -6.32
CA PRO A 143 -9.31 12.87 -7.28
C PRO A 143 -8.46 14.14 -7.22
N GLY A 144 -7.13 13.97 -7.24
CA GLY A 144 -6.16 15.06 -7.15
C GLY A 144 -5.91 15.58 -5.72
N LYS A 145 -6.57 15.02 -4.71
CA LYS A 145 -6.39 15.36 -3.29
C LYS A 145 -6.11 14.12 -2.47
N LEU A 146 -5.47 14.32 -1.32
CA LEU A 146 -5.33 13.30 -0.30
C LEU A 146 -6.27 13.57 0.86
N SER A 147 -6.81 12.52 1.47
CA SER A 147 -7.63 12.62 2.67
C SER A 147 -7.36 11.44 3.62
N LEU A 148 -7.80 11.56 4.86
CA LEU A 148 -7.86 10.45 5.80
C LEU A 148 -9.20 9.71 5.63
N LEU A 149 -9.22 8.45 5.99
CA LEU A 149 -10.45 7.71 6.20
C LEU A 149 -11.26 8.31 7.37
N ARG A 150 -12.55 7.97 7.44
CA ARG A 150 -13.42 8.40 8.55
C ARG A 150 -12.88 7.85 9.87
N GLU A 151 -12.86 8.65 10.94
CA GLU A 151 -12.30 8.28 12.25
C GLU A 151 -12.85 6.97 12.82
N LYS A 152 -14.13 6.65 12.56
CA LYS A 152 -14.77 5.42 13.04
C LYS A 152 -14.14 4.10 12.54
N VAL A 153 -13.28 4.16 11.50
CA VAL A 153 -12.57 3.00 10.94
C VAL A 153 -11.08 3.01 11.26
N LEU A 154 -10.62 3.97 12.06
CA LEU A 154 -9.24 4.11 12.51
C LEU A 154 -9.12 3.57 13.92
N ASP A 155 -8.04 2.84 14.20
CA ASP A 155 -7.76 2.36 15.57
C ASP A 155 -7.30 3.51 16.47
N ASP A 156 -6.47 4.43 15.93
CA ASP A 156 -5.94 5.59 16.64
C ASP A 156 -5.79 6.79 15.68
N PRO A 157 -6.80 7.67 15.60
CA PRO A 157 -6.78 8.82 14.72
C PRO A 157 -5.65 9.82 15.00
N ALA A 158 -5.28 9.99 16.28
CA ALA A 158 -4.21 10.91 16.66
C ALA A 158 -2.85 10.39 16.18
N ARG A 159 -2.62 9.09 16.37
CA ARG A 159 -1.41 8.42 15.91
C ARG A 159 -1.32 8.40 14.38
N LEU A 160 -2.44 8.22 13.67
CA LEU A 160 -2.46 8.31 12.22
C LEU A 160 -2.05 9.70 11.75
N ARG A 161 -2.59 10.77 12.33
CA ARG A 161 -2.19 12.14 12.00
C ARG A 161 -0.70 12.38 12.22
N ALA A 162 -0.14 11.89 13.34
CA ALA A 162 1.31 11.96 13.58
C ALA A 162 2.11 11.18 12.53
N SER A 163 1.65 9.98 12.15
CA SER A 163 2.28 9.18 11.08
C SER A 163 2.26 9.90 9.74
N VAL A 164 1.12 10.49 9.36
CA VAL A 164 0.99 11.23 8.09
C VAL A 164 1.83 12.52 8.12
N SER A 165 1.92 13.20 9.26
CA SER A 165 2.83 14.35 9.41
C SER A 165 4.29 13.96 9.19
N ALA A 166 4.72 12.80 9.71
CA ALA A 166 6.06 12.27 9.45
C ALA A 166 6.29 11.89 7.97
N LEU A 167 5.26 11.37 7.28
CA LEU A 167 5.35 11.12 5.84
C LEU A 167 5.50 12.41 5.02
N ALA A 168 4.90 13.51 5.45
CA ALA A 168 4.98 14.81 4.78
C ALA A 168 6.38 15.45 4.82
N GLU A 169 7.25 14.98 5.72
CA GLU A 169 8.68 15.40 5.80
C GLU A 169 9.56 14.63 4.80
N LEU A 170 9.05 13.57 4.18
CA LEU A 170 9.80 12.81 3.18
C LEU A 170 9.80 13.56 1.83
N GLU A 171 10.88 13.36 1.06
CA GLU A 171 10.92 13.80 -0.33
C GLU A 171 10.09 12.87 -1.21
N VAL A 172 8.88 13.31 -1.58
CA VAL A 172 7.91 12.53 -2.35
C VAL A 172 7.38 13.34 -3.53
N ASP A 173 7.57 12.82 -4.74
CA ASP A 173 6.97 13.39 -5.96
C ASP A 173 5.71 12.62 -6.37
N VAL A 174 5.70 11.30 -6.14
CA VAL A 174 4.61 10.39 -6.49
C VAL A 174 4.13 9.65 -5.25
N LEU A 175 2.80 9.62 -5.06
CA LEU A 175 2.16 8.83 -4.03
C LEU A 175 1.14 7.88 -4.67
N LEU A 176 1.29 6.60 -4.36
CA LEU A 176 0.46 5.50 -4.85
C LEU A 176 -0.34 4.93 -3.67
N PRO A 177 -1.63 5.28 -3.52
CA PRO A 177 -2.45 4.83 -2.39
C PRO A 177 -3.05 3.44 -2.66
N GLY A 178 -3.34 2.70 -1.60
CA GLY A 178 -4.15 1.48 -1.67
C GLY A 178 -5.58 1.74 -2.13
N ASP A 179 -6.08 2.95 -1.86
CA ASP A 179 -7.46 3.37 -2.10
C ASP A 179 -7.53 4.75 -2.77
N GLY A 180 -8.38 4.87 -3.81
CA GLY A 180 -8.57 6.11 -4.57
C GLY A 180 -7.53 6.33 -5.68
N GLU A 181 -7.40 7.56 -6.15
CA GLU A 181 -6.56 7.92 -7.29
C GLU A 181 -5.11 8.21 -6.89
N PRO A 182 -4.12 7.71 -7.63
CA PRO A 182 -2.71 8.04 -7.44
C PRO A 182 -2.42 9.54 -7.67
N ILE A 183 -1.47 10.08 -6.90
CA ILE A 183 -0.91 11.42 -7.12
C ILE A 183 0.44 11.25 -7.82
N LEU A 184 0.50 11.56 -9.10
CA LEU A 184 1.67 11.29 -9.95
C LEU A 184 2.66 12.46 -10.03
N ARG A 185 2.34 13.59 -9.43
CA ARG A 185 3.19 14.79 -9.36
C ARG A 185 2.87 15.57 -8.10
N ASP A 186 3.90 16.18 -7.51
CA ASP A 186 3.75 17.12 -6.40
C ASP A 186 3.09 16.50 -5.14
N ALA A 187 3.27 15.18 -4.94
CA ALA A 187 2.61 14.45 -3.86
C ALA A 187 3.04 14.93 -2.46
N GLY A 188 4.29 15.38 -2.30
CA GLY A 188 4.76 15.97 -1.05
C GLY A 188 4.01 17.23 -0.66
N ASN A 189 3.64 18.10 -1.63
CA ASN A 189 2.80 19.25 -1.35
C ASN A 189 1.38 18.82 -0.97
N ARG A 190 0.81 17.80 -1.64
CA ARG A 190 -0.51 17.27 -1.27
C ARG A 190 -0.53 16.68 0.15
N LEU A 191 0.56 16.03 0.57
CA LEU A 191 0.71 15.57 1.97
C LEU A 191 0.74 16.76 2.94
N ARG A 192 1.53 17.81 2.65
CA ARG A 192 1.60 19.01 3.49
C ARG A 192 0.28 19.77 3.54
N GLU A 193 -0.45 19.88 2.43
CA GLU A 193 -1.80 20.44 2.39
C GLU A 193 -2.77 19.68 3.31
N LEU A 194 -2.71 18.33 3.29
CA LEU A 194 -3.52 17.50 4.18
C LEU A 194 -3.13 17.72 5.65
N VAL A 195 -1.83 17.69 5.96
CA VAL A 195 -1.32 17.91 7.34
C VAL A 195 -1.74 19.28 7.89
N ALA A 196 -1.75 20.31 7.06
CA ALA A 196 -2.19 21.64 7.47
C ALA A 196 -3.67 21.70 7.89
N THR A 197 -4.48 20.69 7.58
CA THR A 197 -5.88 20.58 8.03
C THR A 197 -6.03 19.89 9.38
N PHE A 198 -4.96 19.33 9.95
CA PHE A 198 -5.02 18.61 11.22
C PHE A 198 -5.20 19.59 12.39
N PRO A 199 -5.94 19.20 13.42
CA PRO A 199 -6.05 20.01 14.62
C PRO A 199 -4.67 20.14 15.30
N PRO A 200 -4.40 21.26 15.97
CA PRO A 200 -3.15 21.50 16.68
C PRO A 200 -2.92 20.54 17.84
#